data_5f9b99ed7ffbfd85cc0e3df0a214dcdd
#
_entry.id   5f9b99ed7ffbfd85cc0e3df0a214dcdd
#
_cell.length_a   1.000
_cell.length_b   1.000
_cell.length_c   1.000
_cell.angle_alpha   90.00
_cell.angle_beta   90.00
_cell.angle_gamma   90.00
#
_symmetry.space_group_name_H-M   'P 1'
#
loop_
_entity.id
_entity.type
_entity.pdbx_description
1 polymer ?
#
loop_
_entity_poly.entity_id
_entity_poly.type
_entity_poly.pdbx_seq_one_letter_code
_entity_poly.pdbx_strand_id
1 'polypeptide(L)'
;MSILNRQASASVLYDTPGPKARTRYRAFGVLSVLGIAGLLWYVFNALNDNGQFDAGLWDAFQYTFVQQRIVDGLLSTLEAFGLAALFSLTLGALLAAGQLSDHRPVRWFCTAFTQFFRAMPLLILIVGLYYAFFAQQPMWALVLGLTLYNGAVQAEIIRSGVNAVPRGQGEAAYGLGMRKTQVMMSILVPQAVRSMLPTMIGQLVVTLKDTSLGFVITYHELLFVGKAIASQPINAAGFPYIPVVLVIGPIYIVMCLLLTALARWIEARGRRGANRRTSASA
;
A
#
# COMPACT_ATOMS: atom_id res chain seq x y z
N MET A 1 -30.14 -45.79 17.69
CA MET A 1 -29.93 -44.70 16.73
C MET A 1 -30.02 -43.39 17.51
N SER A 2 -28.87 -42.86 17.91
CA SER A 2 -28.77 -41.61 18.68
C SER A 2 -27.86 -40.70 17.87
N ILE A 3 -28.45 -39.71 17.20
CA ILE A 3 -27.73 -38.65 16.48
C ILE A 3 -27.22 -37.67 17.55
N LEU A 4 -25.95 -37.80 17.87
CA LEU A 4 -25.25 -36.89 18.77
C LEU A 4 -25.27 -35.46 18.17
N ASN A 5 -26.13 -34.65 18.76
CA ASN A 5 -26.18 -33.20 18.58
C ASN A 5 -24.85 -32.61 19.10
N ARG A 6 -23.85 -32.46 18.25
CA ARG A 6 -22.65 -31.65 18.52
C ARG A 6 -23.10 -30.19 18.60
N GLN A 7 -23.52 -29.77 19.79
CA GLN A 7 -23.53 -28.34 20.10
C GLN A 7 -22.09 -27.82 19.90
N ALA A 8 -21.89 -27.04 18.89
CA ALA A 8 -20.66 -26.28 18.73
C ALA A 8 -20.45 -25.49 20.01
N SER A 9 -19.42 -25.84 20.79
CA SER A 9 -19.01 -25.07 21.96
C SER A 9 -18.77 -23.63 21.50
N ALA A 10 -19.66 -22.72 21.92
CA ALA A 10 -19.48 -21.30 21.68
C ALA A 10 -18.10 -20.92 22.22
N SER A 11 -17.24 -20.39 21.37
CA SER A 11 -15.91 -19.95 21.77
C SER A 11 -16.07 -18.88 22.85
N VAL A 12 -15.37 -19.03 23.96
CA VAL A 12 -15.36 -18.07 25.10
C VAL A 12 -15.06 -16.63 24.67
N LEU A 13 -14.43 -16.47 23.50
CA LEU A 13 -14.12 -15.18 22.86
C LEU A 13 -15.34 -14.47 22.26
N TYR A 14 -16.48 -15.15 22.10
CA TYR A 14 -17.70 -14.63 21.47
C TYR A 14 -18.94 -14.81 22.34
N ASP A 15 -18.79 -14.67 23.66
CA ASP A 15 -19.93 -14.70 24.57
C ASP A 15 -20.92 -13.60 24.22
N THR A 16 -22.17 -13.97 23.94
CA THR A 16 -23.20 -12.98 23.62
C THR A 16 -23.44 -12.09 24.82
N PRO A 17 -23.30 -10.76 24.68
CA PRO A 17 -23.42 -9.85 25.80
C PRO A 17 -24.77 -9.95 26.43
N GLY A 18 -24.78 -10.13 27.77
CA GLY A 18 -26.00 -10.21 28.57
C GLY A 18 -26.86 -8.93 28.47
N PRO A 19 -28.12 -8.93 28.92
CA PRO A 19 -29.05 -7.82 28.73
C PRO A 19 -28.53 -6.48 29.27
N LYS A 20 -27.88 -6.45 30.42
CA LYS A 20 -27.26 -5.25 31.00
C LYS A 20 -26.07 -4.75 30.13
N ALA A 21 -25.27 -5.67 29.59
CA ALA A 21 -24.16 -5.30 28.70
C ALA A 21 -24.67 -4.76 27.36
N ARG A 22 -25.74 -5.32 26.81
CA ARG A 22 -26.39 -4.81 25.58
C ARG A 22 -26.90 -3.38 25.73
N THR A 23 -27.55 -3.07 26.86
CA THR A 23 -28.03 -1.72 27.15
C THR A 23 -26.85 -0.72 27.24
N ARG A 24 -25.80 -1.13 27.97
CA ARG A 24 -24.61 -0.31 28.10
C ARG A 24 -23.89 -0.07 26.74
N TYR A 25 -23.77 -1.12 25.90
CA TYR A 25 -23.18 -0.96 24.56
C TYR A 25 -24.03 -0.10 23.63
N ARG A 26 -25.38 -0.19 23.73
CA ARG A 26 -26.26 0.73 23.00
C ARG A 26 -26.08 2.17 23.48
N ALA A 27 -26.00 2.41 24.77
CA ALA A 27 -25.75 3.73 25.32
C ALA A 27 -24.39 4.30 24.87
N PHE A 28 -23.32 3.48 24.92
CA PHE A 28 -22.02 3.89 24.37
C PHE A 28 -22.06 4.12 22.87
N GLY A 29 -22.79 3.29 22.12
CA GLY A 29 -22.98 3.49 20.67
C GLY A 29 -23.66 4.81 20.36
N VAL A 30 -24.76 5.14 21.07
CA VAL A 30 -25.46 6.42 20.92
C VAL A 30 -24.55 7.59 21.31
N LEU A 31 -23.85 7.51 22.43
CA LEU A 31 -22.89 8.54 22.86
C LEU A 31 -21.77 8.75 21.82
N SER A 32 -21.23 7.66 21.26
CA SER A 32 -20.22 7.74 20.21
C SER A 32 -20.76 8.40 18.95
N VAL A 33 -21.98 8.05 18.51
CA VAL A 33 -22.63 8.68 17.35
C VAL A 33 -22.86 10.16 17.59
N LEU A 34 -23.37 10.53 18.76
CA LEU A 34 -23.58 11.94 19.14
C LEU A 34 -22.25 12.71 19.21
N GLY A 35 -21.20 12.09 19.77
CA GLY A 35 -19.86 12.68 19.82
C GLY A 35 -19.28 12.92 18.41
N ILE A 36 -19.39 11.92 17.52
CA ILE A 36 -18.96 12.04 16.12
C ILE A 36 -19.79 13.11 15.38
N ALA A 37 -21.12 13.11 15.57
CA ALA A 37 -22.00 14.13 14.95
C ALA A 37 -21.66 15.55 15.45
N GLY A 38 -21.41 15.71 16.74
CA GLY A 38 -20.98 16.99 17.32
C GLY A 38 -19.62 17.45 16.78
N LEU A 39 -18.65 16.54 16.63
CA LEU A 39 -17.36 16.84 16.02
C LEU A 39 -17.50 17.25 14.55
N LEU A 40 -18.29 16.51 13.77
CA LEU A 40 -18.54 16.84 12.36
C LEU A 40 -19.25 18.20 12.22
N TRP A 41 -20.21 18.48 13.10
CA TRP A 41 -20.89 19.77 13.14
C TRP A 41 -19.91 20.92 13.48
N TYR A 42 -19.05 20.72 14.47
CA TYR A 42 -18.02 21.71 14.81
C TYR A 42 -17.07 21.97 13.64
N VAL A 43 -16.56 20.90 13.00
CA VAL A 43 -15.67 21.01 11.83
C VAL A 43 -16.37 21.72 10.67
N PHE A 44 -17.64 21.36 10.40
CA PHE A 44 -18.42 21.99 9.34
C PHE A 44 -18.58 23.50 9.59
N ASN A 45 -18.98 23.90 10.80
CA ASN A 45 -19.12 25.33 11.13
C ASN A 45 -17.76 26.06 11.03
N ALA A 46 -16.70 25.47 11.57
CA ALA A 46 -15.38 26.08 11.48
C ALA A 46 -14.91 26.30 10.04
N LEU A 47 -15.20 25.36 9.14
CA LEU A 47 -14.90 25.50 7.71
C LEU A 47 -15.80 26.55 7.03
N ASN A 48 -17.08 26.60 7.41
CA ASN A 48 -18.03 27.58 6.89
C ASN A 48 -17.65 28.99 7.32
N ASP A 49 -17.32 29.21 8.59
CA ASP A 49 -16.90 30.50 9.13
C ASP A 49 -15.59 31.00 8.48
N ASN A 50 -14.73 30.10 8.04
CA ASN A 50 -13.53 30.40 7.25
C ASN A 50 -13.79 30.50 5.74
N GLY A 51 -15.05 30.56 5.29
CA GLY A 51 -15.43 30.72 3.89
C GLY A 51 -15.06 29.55 2.97
N GLN A 52 -14.74 28.36 3.52
CA GLN A 52 -14.24 27.22 2.73
C GLN A 52 -15.28 26.60 1.78
N PHE A 53 -16.55 26.99 1.92
CA PHE A 53 -17.65 26.57 1.03
C PHE A 53 -18.07 27.64 0.02
N ASP A 54 -17.34 28.76 -0.05
CA ASP A 54 -17.61 29.81 -1.03
C ASP A 54 -17.43 29.26 -2.46
N ALA A 55 -18.42 29.51 -3.31
CA ALA A 55 -18.41 29.09 -4.72
C ALA A 55 -17.23 29.70 -5.49
N GLY A 56 -16.80 30.92 -5.15
CA GLY A 56 -15.67 31.59 -5.77
C GLY A 56 -14.31 30.86 -5.60
N LEU A 57 -14.18 29.97 -4.59
CA LEU A 57 -12.98 29.15 -4.42
C LEU A 57 -12.80 28.08 -5.51
N TRP A 58 -13.89 27.71 -6.21
CA TRP A 58 -13.86 26.75 -7.31
C TRP A 58 -13.37 27.35 -8.63
N ASP A 59 -13.34 28.69 -8.75
CA ASP A 59 -12.88 29.36 -9.97
C ASP A 59 -11.46 28.98 -10.36
N ALA A 60 -10.61 28.63 -9.37
CA ALA A 60 -9.26 28.13 -9.62
C ALA A 60 -9.22 27.01 -10.67
N PHE A 61 -10.19 26.09 -10.63
CA PHE A 61 -10.21 24.89 -11.48
C PHE A 61 -10.76 25.15 -12.89
N GLN A 62 -11.27 26.33 -13.18
CA GLN A 62 -11.70 26.75 -14.52
C GLN A 62 -10.51 27.16 -15.39
N TYR A 63 -9.38 27.54 -14.78
CA TYR A 63 -8.19 27.93 -15.52
C TYR A 63 -7.47 26.71 -16.13
N THR A 64 -7.28 26.73 -17.46
CA THR A 64 -6.56 25.68 -18.18
C THR A 64 -5.18 25.39 -17.61
N PHE A 65 -4.47 26.42 -17.16
CA PHE A 65 -3.16 26.29 -16.51
C PHE A 65 -3.21 25.42 -15.24
N VAL A 66 -4.24 25.58 -14.40
CA VAL A 66 -4.43 24.78 -13.17
C VAL A 66 -4.74 23.32 -13.54
N GLN A 67 -5.62 23.12 -14.53
CA GLN A 67 -5.96 21.78 -15.00
C GLN A 67 -4.73 21.05 -15.56
N GLN A 68 -3.92 21.71 -16.38
CA GLN A 68 -2.67 21.16 -16.90
C GLN A 68 -1.69 20.78 -15.77
N ARG A 69 -1.51 21.65 -14.77
CA ARG A 69 -0.64 21.33 -13.63
C ARG A 69 -1.12 20.12 -12.84
N ILE A 70 -2.42 19.91 -12.70
CA ILE A 70 -2.98 18.72 -12.04
C ILE A 70 -2.67 17.47 -12.86
N VAL A 71 -2.81 17.53 -14.18
CA VAL A 71 -2.46 16.42 -15.08
C VAL A 71 -0.96 16.13 -15.02
N ASP A 72 -0.11 17.13 -15.07
CA ASP A 72 1.35 16.98 -14.98
C ASP A 72 1.75 16.38 -13.63
N GLY A 73 1.14 16.83 -12.53
CA GLY A 73 1.36 16.27 -11.21
C GLY A 73 0.91 14.81 -11.10
N LEU A 74 -0.22 14.46 -11.74
CA LEU A 74 -0.68 13.07 -11.84
C LEU A 74 0.31 12.21 -12.61
N LEU A 75 0.81 12.69 -13.77
CA LEU A 75 1.80 11.96 -14.58
C LEU A 75 3.11 11.78 -13.81
N SER A 76 3.59 12.82 -13.13
CA SER A 76 4.80 12.75 -12.29
C SER A 76 4.63 11.74 -11.14
N THR A 77 3.44 11.67 -10.52
CA THR A 77 3.12 10.65 -9.50
C THR A 77 3.21 9.24 -10.09
N LEU A 78 2.60 9.02 -11.26
CA LEU A 78 2.60 7.71 -11.92
C LEU A 78 3.98 7.31 -12.41
N GLU A 79 4.80 8.25 -12.89
CA GLU A 79 6.19 8.01 -13.30
C GLU A 79 7.05 7.57 -12.10
N ALA A 80 7.04 8.33 -11.02
CA ALA A 80 7.77 7.99 -9.81
C ALA A 80 7.30 6.65 -9.23
N PHE A 81 5.98 6.40 -9.20
CA PHE A 81 5.41 5.12 -8.78
C PHE A 81 5.88 3.96 -9.67
N GLY A 82 5.80 4.11 -11.00
CA GLY A 82 6.17 3.05 -11.95
C GLY A 82 7.63 2.63 -11.79
N LEU A 83 8.54 3.61 -11.69
CA LEU A 83 9.96 3.36 -11.45
C LEU A 83 10.21 2.73 -10.08
N ALA A 84 9.60 3.27 -9.02
CA ALA A 84 9.75 2.73 -7.67
C ALA A 84 9.17 1.31 -7.56
N ALA A 85 8.05 1.02 -8.19
CA ALA A 85 7.44 -0.32 -8.22
C ALA A 85 8.37 -1.33 -8.92
N LEU A 86 8.89 -0.98 -10.11
CA LEU A 86 9.79 -1.85 -10.87
C LEU A 86 11.07 -2.15 -10.06
N PHE A 87 11.70 -1.11 -9.53
CA PHE A 87 12.97 -1.27 -8.82
C PHE A 87 12.77 -1.94 -7.45
N SER A 88 11.68 -1.66 -6.73
CA SER A 88 11.41 -2.32 -5.44
C SER A 88 11.07 -3.78 -5.59
N LEU A 89 10.32 -4.18 -6.62
CA LEU A 89 10.05 -5.59 -6.91
C LEU A 89 11.33 -6.35 -7.29
N THR A 90 12.18 -5.73 -8.12
CA THR A 90 13.47 -6.32 -8.53
C THR A 90 14.41 -6.47 -7.32
N LEU A 91 14.59 -5.40 -6.55
CA LEU A 91 15.42 -5.42 -5.35
C LEU A 91 14.87 -6.41 -4.31
N GLY A 92 13.54 -6.43 -4.12
CA GLY A 92 12.87 -7.35 -3.21
C GLY A 92 13.11 -8.81 -3.58
N ALA A 93 13.01 -9.16 -4.87
CA ALA A 93 13.30 -10.51 -5.36
C ALA A 93 14.77 -10.91 -5.13
N LEU A 94 15.71 -10.01 -5.43
CA LEU A 94 17.15 -10.24 -5.22
C LEU A 94 17.49 -10.42 -3.72
N LEU A 95 16.97 -9.56 -2.85
CA LEU A 95 17.18 -9.66 -1.42
C LEU A 95 16.56 -10.93 -0.83
N ALA A 96 15.34 -11.30 -1.26
CA ALA A 96 14.69 -12.53 -0.84
C ALA A 96 15.50 -13.77 -1.25
N ALA A 97 16.00 -13.80 -2.50
CA ALA A 97 16.87 -14.87 -2.96
C ALA A 97 18.16 -14.97 -2.13
N GLY A 98 18.77 -13.83 -1.81
CA GLY A 98 19.95 -13.77 -0.93
C GLY A 98 19.67 -14.26 0.48
N GLN A 99 18.53 -13.89 1.07
CA GLN A 99 18.10 -14.34 2.40
C GLN A 99 17.83 -15.86 2.47
N LEU A 100 17.40 -16.46 1.37
CA LEU A 100 17.15 -17.91 1.24
C LEU A 100 18.37 -18.70 0.80
N SER A 101 19.52 -18.04 0.58
CA SER A 101 20.79 -18.65 0.21
C SER A 101 21.39 -19.49 1.34
N ASP A 102 22.10 -20.56 0.98
CA ASP A 102 22.90 -21.37 1.90
C ASP A 102 24.19 -20.67 2.33
N HIS A 103 24.69 -19.75 1.52
CA HIS A 103 25.89 -18.98 1.82
C HIS A 103 25.67 -18.01 2.98
N ARG A 104 26.23 -18.33 4.16
CA ARG A 104 26.06 -17.53 5.38
C ARG A 104 26.35 -16.02 5.20
N PRO A 105 27.47 -15.60 4.54
CA PRO A 105 27.75 -14.17 4.35
C PRO A 105 26.66 -13.46 3.53
N VAL A 106 26.21 -14.09 2.43
CA VAL A 106 25.15 -13.51 1.55
C VAL A 106 23.85 -13.39 2.31
N ARG A 107 23.44 -14.45 3.00
CA ARG A 107 22.22 -14.46 3.81
C ARG A 107 22.28 -13.39 4.91
N TRP A 108 23.40 -13.29 5.62
CA TRP A 108 23.56 -12.30 6.68
C TRP A 108 23.48 -10.88 6.13
N PHE A 109 24.21 -10.58 5.04
CA PHE A 109 24.19 -9.26 4.41
C PHE A 109 22.78 -8.87 3.93
N CYS A 110 22.09 -9.75 3.18
CA CYS A 110 20.74 -9.48 2.67
C CYS A 110 19.73 -9.32 3.83
N THR A 111 19.88 -10.09 4.92
CA THR A 111 19.02 -9.96 6.09
C THR A 111 19.28 -8.64 6.82
N ALA A 112 20.52 -8.28 7.06
CA ALA A 112 20.89 -7.03 7.72
C ALA A 112 20.42 -5.81 6.90
N PHE A 113 20.65 -5.82 5.59
CA PHE A 113 20.17 -4.80 4.67
C PHE A 113 18.66 -4.63 4.74
N THR A 114 17.92 -5.73 4.63
CA THR A 114 16.46 -5.73 4.70
C THR A 114 15.95 -5.16 6.02
N GLN A 115 16.51 -5.62 7.15
CA GLN A 115 16.08 -5.13 8.46
C GLN A 115 16.41 -3.65 8.66
N PHE A 116 17.57 -3.19 8.21
CA PHE A 116 17.99 -1.80 8.30
C PHE A 116 17.02 -0.87 7.58
N PHE A 117 16.72 -1.15 6.29
CA PHE A 117 15.85 -0.26 5.51
C PHE A 117 14.37 -0.35 5.92
N ARG A 118 13.91 -1.48 6.45
CA ARG A 118 12.56 -1.60 7.04
C ARG A 118 12.40 -0.87 8.37
N ALA A 119 13.46 -0.77 9.15
CA ALA A 119 13.43 -0.07 10.43
C ALA A 119 13.56 1.45 10.29
N MET A 120 14.08 1.93 9.14
CA MET A 120 14.28 3.36 8.90
C MET A 120 12.96 4.02 8.51
N PRO A 121 12.57 5.16 9.12
CA PRO A 121 11.41 5.93 8.67
C PRO A 121 11.60 6.41 7.22
N LEU A 122 10.65 6.03 6.34
CA LEU A 122 10.74 6.30 4.90
C LEU A 122 10.99 7.78 4.57
N LEU A 123 10.29 8.69 5.26
CA LEU A 123 10.48 10.13 5.05
C LEU A 123 11.92 10.58 5.34
N ILE A 124 12.53 10.08 6.41
CA ILE A 124 13.93 10.40 6.76
C ILE A 124 14.87 9.88 5.68
N LEU A 125 14.62 8.69 5.15
CA LEU A 125 15.41 8.12 4.07
C LEU A 125 15.33 8.98 2.80
N ILE A 126 14.13 9.39 2.39
CA ILE A 126 13.92 10.23 1.20
C ILE A 126 14.61 11.59 1.37
N VAL A 127 14.40 12.25 2.50
CA VAL A 127 14.99 13.56 2.79
C VAL A 127 16.52 13.46 2.88
N GLY A 128 17.05 12.42 3.52
CA GLY A 128 18.48 12.16 3.60
C GLY A 128 19.12 11.96 2.22
N LEU A 129 18.50 11.15 1.36
CA LEU A 129 18.97 10.94 -0.02
C LEU A 129 18.92 12.24 -0.84
N TYR A 130 17.86 13.05 -0.65
CA TYR A 130 17.72 14.32 -1.35
C TYR A 130 18.86 15.28 -1.00
N TYR A 131 19.08 15.57 0.26
CA TYR A 131 20.11 16.52 0.67
C TYR A 131 21.53 16.01 0.47
N ALA A 132 21.77 14.70 0.63
CA ALA A 132 23.11 14.14 0.50
C ALA A 132 23.56 13.97 -0.96
N PHE A 133 22.63 13.61 -1.89
CA PHE A 133 23.03 13.15 -3.23
C PHE A 133 22.20 13.75 -4.37
N PHE A 134 20.93 14.08 -4.15
CA PHE A 134 19.98 14.37 -5.23
C PHE A 134 19.27 15.71 -5.10
N ALA A 135 19.91 16.74 -4.51
CA ALA A 135 19.32 18.06 -4.31
C ALA A 135 18.82 18.73 -5.61
N GLN A 136 19.45 18.42 -6.75
CA GLN A 136 19.04 18.91 -8.08
C GLN A 136 18.07 17.96 -8.82
N GLN A 137 17.81 16.79 -8.29
CA GLN A 137 17.03 15.74 -8.95
C GLN A 137 16.09 15.05 -7.95
N PRO A 138 15.05 15.75 -7.43
CA PRO A 138 14.19 15.25 -6.37
C PRO A 138 13.47 13.95 -6.73
N MET A 139 13.14 13.72 -8.01
CA MET A 139 12.55 12.48 -8.48
C MET A 139 13.40 11.26 -8.10
N TRP A 140 14.73 11.31 -8.30
CA TRP A 140 15.61 10.18 -8.00
C TRP A 140 15.77 9.94 -6.52
N ALA A 141 15.75 10.99 -5.68
CA ALA A 141 15.71 10.84 -4.23
C ALA A 141 14.46 10.10 -3.77
N LEU A 142 13.29 10.47 -4.32
CA LEU A 142 12.02 9.82 -4.05
C LEU A 142 12.03 8.35 -4.52
N VAL A 143 12.35 8.11 -5.79
CA VAL A 143 12.35 6.77 -6.39
C VAL A 143 13.30 5.82 -5.65
N LEU A 144 14.52 6.26 -5.33
CA LEU A 144 15.49 5.43 -4.60
C LEU A 144 15.06 5.19 -3.15
N GLY A 145 14.55 6.20 -2.46
CA GLY A 145 14.02 6.03 -1.11
C GLY A 145 12.88 5.01 -1.07
N LEU A 146 11.92 5.15 -1.98
CA LEU A 146 10.82 4.19 -2.14
C LEU A 146 11.34 2.79 -2.53
N THR A 147 12.33 2.70 -3.40
CA THR A 147 12.94 1.43 -3.83
C THR A 147 13.59 0.69 -2.67
N LEU A 148 14.41 1.37 -1.88
CA LEU A 148 15.14 0.76 -0.77
C LEU A 148 14.19 0.27 0.31
N TYR A 149 13.24 1.11 0.71
CA TYR A 149 12.27 0.78 1.74
C TYR A 149 11.30 -0.32 1.26
N ASN A 150 10.59 -0.08 0.16
CA ASN A 150 9.58 -1.03 -0.33
C ASN A 150 10.22 -2.32 -0.87
N GLY A 151 11.44 -2.26 -1.44
CA GLY A 151 12.20 -3.44 -1.83
C GLY A 151 12.53 -4.33 -0.64
N ALA A 152 12.92 -3.74 0.49
CA ALA A 152 13.13 -4.47 1.73
C ALA A 152 11.83 -5.11 2.27
N VAL A 153 10.69 -4.41 2.19
CA VAL A 153 9.38 -4.96 2.56
C VAL A 153 8.97 -6.10 1.62
N GLN A 154 9.11 -5.93 0.31
CA GLN A 154 8.82 -6.97 -0.69
C GLN A 154 9.70 -8.22 -0.49
N ALA A 155 10.98 -8.04 -0.14
CA ALA A 155 11.88 -9.14 0.16
C ALA A 155 11.35 -10.02 1.31
N GLU A 156 10.86 -9.39 2.36
CA GLU A 156 10.31 -10.11 3.51
C GLU A 156 8.99 -10.81 3.18
N ILE A 157 8.12 -10.19 2.36
CA ILE A 157 6.89 -10.81 1.87
C ILE A 157 7.24 -12.08 1.09
N ILE A 158 8.18 -12.00 0.13
CA ILE A 158 8.60 -13.14 -0.69
C ILE A 158 9.23 -14.24 0.17
N ARG A 159 10.15 -13.87 1.07
CA ARG A 159 10.81 -14.82 1.99
C ARG A 159 9.80 -15.56 2.87
N SER A 160 8.86 -14.81 3.46
CA SER A 160 7.80 -15.37 4.30
C SER A 160 6.89 -16.29 3.51
N GLY A 161 6.58 -15.93 2.27
CA GLY A 161 5.77 -16.76 1.37
C GLY A 161 6.43 -18.09 1.04
N VAL A 162 7.74 -18.08 0.76
CA VAL A 162 8.50 -19.33 0.50
C VAL A 162 8.51 -20.21 1.75
N ASN A 163 8.73 -19.62 2.93
CA ASN A 163 8.75 -20.36 4.19
C ASN A 163 7.36 -20.89 4.64
N ALA A 164 6.28 -20.31 4.11
CA ALA A 164 4.91 -20.75 4.39
C ALA A 164 4.46 -21.94 3.54
N VAL A 165 5.20 -22.32 2.49
CA VAL A 165 4.90 -23.52 1.70
C VAL A 165 5.07 -24.75 2.59
N PRO A 166 4.12 -25.72 2.58
CA PRO A 166 4.20 -26.90 3.40
C PRO A 166 5.53 -27.67 3.19
N ARG A 167 6.22 -28.00 4.28
CA ARG A 167 7.55 -28.62 4.25
C ARG A 167 7.61 -29.90 3.41
N GLY A 168 6.54 -30.69 3.42
CA GLY A 168 6.45 -31.93 2.63
C GLY A 168 6.62 -31.71 1.12
N GLN A 169 6.34 -30.52 0.58
CA GLN A 169 6.57 -30.20 -0.83
C GLN A 169 8.07 -30.17 -1.16
N GLY A 170 8.87 -29.56 -0.28
CA GLY A 170 10.32 -29.55 -0.41
C GLY A 170 10.94 -30.92 -0.17
N GLU A 171 10.50 -31.62 0.89
CA GLU A 171 11.01 -32.95 1.26
C GLU A 171 10.76 -33.98 0.14
N ALA A 172 9.56 -34.01 -0.44
CA ALA A 172 9.24 -34.88 -1.57
C ALA A 172 10.13 -34.58 -2.79
N ALA A 173 10.37 -33.30 -3.09
CA ALA A 173 11.24 -32.92 -4.20
C ALA A 173 12.70 -33.34 -3.98
N TYR A 174 13.22 -33.19 -2.78
CA TYR A 174 14.56 -33.69 -2.42
C TYR A 174 14.62 -35.22 -2.47
N GLY A 175 13.55 -35.93 -2.06
CA GLY A 175 13.44 -37.38 -2.18
C GLY A 175 13.51 -37.88 -3.63
N LEU A 176 13.10 -37.06 -4.59
CA LEU A 176 13.23 -37.30 -6.03
C LEU A 176 14.62 -36.92 -6.59
N GLY A 177 15.58 -36.54 -5.73
CA GLY A 177 16.93 -36.17 -6.14
C GLY A 177 17.06 -34.75 -6.72
N MET A 178 16.08 -33.89 -6.58
CA MET A 178 16.15 -32.52 -7.09
C MET A 178 17.16 -31.67 -6.29
N ARG A 179 17.96 -30.89 -7.01
CA ARG A 179 18.88 -29.91 -6.38
C ARG A 179 18.10 -28.76 -5.77
N LYS A 180 18.66 -28.09 -4.75
CA LYS A 180 18.02 -26.95 -4.07
C LYS A 180 17.47 -25.89 -5.04
N THR A 181 18.25 -25.49 -6.03
CA THR A 181 17.82 -24.50 -7.03
C THR A 181 16.58 -24.97 -7.81
N GLN A 182 16.51 -26.26 -8.16
CA GLN A 182 15.36 -26.84 -8.85
C GLN A 182 14.13 -26.85 -7.93
N VAL A 183 14.29 -27.25 -6.66
CA VAL A 183 13.21 -27.24 -5.67
C VAL A 183 12.69 -25.80 -5.48
N MET A 184 13.60 -24.84 -5.33
CA MET A 184 13.23 -23.43 -5.17
C MET A 184 12.48 -22.90 -6.40
N MET A 185 13.06 -23.01 -7.59
CA MET A 185 12.52 -22.36 -8.80
C MET A 185 11.30 -23.08 -9.39
N SER A 186 11.21 -24.41 -9.25
CA SER A 186 10.13 -25.18 -9.89
C SER A 186 8.97 -25.49 -8.94
N ILE A 187 9.18 -25.49 -7.62
CA ILE A 187 8.18 -25.93 -6.64
C ILE A 187 7.83 -24.82 -5.65
N LEU A 188 8.80 -24.28 -4.90
CA LEU A 188 8.52 -23.39 -3.78
C LEU A 188 8.19 -21.97 -4.24
N VAL A 189 9.02 -21.33 -5.08
CA VAL A 189 8.82 -19.95 -5.52
C VAL A 189 7.51 -19.76 -6.30
N PRO A 190 7.11 -20.62 -7.26
CA PRO A 190 5.85 -20.46 -7.95
C PRO A 190 4.62 -20.55 -7.04
N GLN A 191 4.67 -21.42 -6.01
CA GLN A 191 3.60 -21.53 -5.03
C GLN A 191 3.58 -20.32 -4.09
N ALA A 192 4.74 -19.90 -3.58
CA ALA A 192 4.89 -18.75 -2.73
C ALA A 192 4.41 -17.45 -3.41
N VAL A 193 4.84 -17.19 -4.65
CA VAL A 193 4.44 -15.99 -5.39
C VAL A 193 2.92 -15.95 -5.56
N ARG A 194 2.29 -17.07 -5.93
CA ARG A 194 0.83 -17.11 -6.09
C ARG A 194 0.09 -16.83 -4.79
N SER A 195 0.57 -17.35 -3.65
CA SER A 195 -0.07 -17.14 -2.35
C SER A 195 0.17 -15.73 -1.79
N MET A 196 1.32 -15.10 -2.11
CA MET A 196 1.70 -13.78 -1.62
C MET A 196 1.34 -12.64 -2.58
N LEU A 197 0.89 -12.96 -3.80
CA LEU A 197 0.56 -11.95 -4.81
C LEU A 197 -0.39 -10.85 -4.28
N PRO A 198 -1.48 -11.15 -3.53
CA PRO A 198 -2.34 -10.12 -2.95
C PRO A 198 -1.59 -9.18 -2.02
N THR A 199 -0.72 -9.70 -1.18
CA THR A 199 0.09 -8.91 -0.23
C THR A 199 1.12 -8.05 -0.96
N MET A 200 1.80 -8.61 -1.98
CA MET A 200 2.77 -7.87 -2.81
C MET A 200 2.11 -6.68 -3.51
N ILE A 201 0.90 -6.88 -4.04
CA ILE A 201 0.16 -5.83 -4.72
C ILE A 201 -0.40 -4.82 -3.71
N GLY A 202 -0.86 -5.28 -2.55
CA GLY A 202 -1.21 -4.37 -1.44
C GLY A 202 -0.06 -3.43 -1.09
N GLN A 203 1.19 -3.93 -1.09
CA GLN A 203 2.37 -3.11 -0.87
C GLN A 203 2.62 -2.11 -2.02
N LEU A 204 2.31 -2.46 -3.27
CA LEU A 204 2.39 -1.50 -4.39
C LEU A 204 1.37 -0.36 -4.23
N VAL A 205 0.17 -0.63 -3.69
CA VAL A 205 -0.80 0.44 -3.37
C VAL A 205 -0.26 1.35 -2.26
N VAL A 206 0.46 0.81 -1.28
CA VAL A 206 1.18 1.62 -0.27
C VAL A 206 2.25 2.46 -0.96
N THR A 207 3.08 1.87 -1.82
CA THR A 207 4.12 2.58 -2.59
C THR A 207 3.54 3.75 -3.40
N LEU A 208 2.36 3.55 -4.03
CA LEU A 208 1.67 4.63 -4.76
C LEU A 208 1.28 5.80 -3.85
N LYS A 209 0.78 5.51 -2.65
CA LYS A 209 0.45 6.56 -1.67
C LYS A 209 1.71 7.27 -1.16
N ASP A 210 2.78 6.52 -0.96
CA ASP A 210 4.04 7.03 -0.44
C ASP A 210 4.76 7.96 -1.43
N THR A 211 4.40 7.93 -2.74
CA THR A 211 4.92 8.94 -3.69
C THR A 211 4.56 10.36 -3.29
N SER A 212 3.45 10.55 -2.56
CA SER A 212 3.06 11.86 -2.02
C SER A 212 4.10 12.46 -1.07
N LEU A 213 5.00 11.66 -0.47
CA LEU A 213 6.11 12.17 0.35
C LEU A 213 7.10 13.03 -0.46
N GLY A 214 7.05 12.94 -1.79
CA GLY A 214 7.81 13.78 -2.71
C GLY A 214 7.56 15.27 -2.52
N PHE A 215 6.39 15.68 -2.00
CA PHE A 215 6.11 17.09 -1.74
C PHE A 215 7.09 17.73 -0.75
N VAL A 216 7.64 16.94 0.19
CA VAL A 216 8.58 17.44 1.21
C VAL A 216 9.92 17.85 0.60
N ILE A 217 10.33 17.18 -0.48
CA ILE A 217 11.58 17.44 -1.22
C ILE A 217 11.34 18.23 -2.51
N THR A 218 10.21 18.93 -2.59
CA THR A 218 9.82 19.77 -3.75
C THR A 218 9.69 19.01 -5.07
N TYR A 219 9.43 17.72 -5.05
CA TYR A 219 9.07 16.98 -6.24
C TYR A 219 7.63 17.33 -6.65
N HIS A 220 7.42 17.71 -7.90
CA HIS A 220 6.16 18.26 -8.41
C HIS A 220 5.13 17.14 -8.72
N GLU A 221 4.90 16.25 -7.78
CA GLU A 221 3.84 15.25 -7.85
C GLU A 221 2.47 15.87 -7.48
N LEU A 222 1.43 15.08 -7.55
CA LEU A 222 0.03 15.53 -7.44
C LEU A 222 -0.28 16.25 -6.11
N LEU A 223 0.27 15.81 -4.96
CA LEU A 223 0.06 16.49 -3.67
C LEU A 223 0.80 17.82 -3.61
N PHE A 224 2.01 17.88 -4.15
CA PHE A 224 2.75 19.14 -4.26
C PHE A 224 1.97 20.16 -5.08
N VAL A 225 1.43 19.75 -6.23
CA VAL A 225 0.60 20.60 -7.08
C VAL A 225 -0.66 21.05 -6.33
N GLY A 226 -1.35 20.13 -5.65
CA GLY A 226 -2.50 20.46 -4.83
C GLY A 226 -2.16 21.50 -3.76
N LYS A 227 -1.06 21.31 -3.02
CA LYS A 227 -0.59 22.25 -2.01
C LYS A 227 -0.25 23.62 -2.62
N ALA A 228 0.39 23.64 -3.77
CA ALA A 228 0.72 24.87 -4.48
C ALA A 228 -0.53 25.67 -4.88
N ILE A 229 -1.59 25.00 -5.36
CA ILE A 229 -2.90 25.62 -5.66
C ILE A 229 -3.55 26.12 -4.37
N ALA A 230 -3.60 25.29 -3.31
CA ALA A 230 -4.21 25.65 -2.04
C ALA A 230 -3.51 26.82 -1.33
N SER A 231 -2.25 27.08 -1.64
CA SER A 231 -1.45 28.18 -1.04
C SER A 231 -1.58 29.50 -1.80
N GLN A 232 -2.38 29.57 -2.86
CA GLN A 232 -2.64 30.80 -3.62
C GLN A 232 -4.08 31.29 -3.33
N PRO A 233 -4.28 32.55 -2.95
CA PRO A 233 -5.62 33.08 -2.76
C PRO A 233 -6.33 33.20 -4.12
N ILE A 234 -7.60 32.79 -4.17
CA ILE A 234 -8.46 32.91 -5.34
C ILE A 234 -9.35 34.14 -5.13
N ASN A 235 -9.03 35.22 -5.80
CA ASN A 235 -9.78 36.47 -5.70
C ASN A 235 -9.96 36.93 -4.21
N ALA A 236 -11.07 37.58 -3.92
CA ALA A 236 -11.46 37.93 -2.56
C ALA A 236 -11.99 36.77 -1.70
N ALA A 237 -12.21 35.57 -2.34
CA ALA A 237 -12.75 34.40 -1.65
C ALA A 237 -11.73 33.67 -0.76
N GLY A 238 -10.42 33.92 -0.92
CA GLY A 238 -9.37 33.36 -0.07
C GLY A 238 -8.71 32.10 -0.62
N PHE A 239 -8.25 31.21 0.27
CA PHE A 239 -7.46 30.03 -0.07
C PHE A 239 -8.34 28.79 -0.30
N PRO A 240 -8.22 28.08 -1.43
CA PRO A 240 -9.13 26.98 -1.82
C PRO A 240 -8.75 25.62 -1.20
N TYR A 241 -8.62 25.53 0.14
CA TYR A 241 -8.18 24.27 0.78
C TYR A 241 -9.17 23.12 0.54
N ILE A 242 -10.47 23.35 0.80
CA ILE A 242 -11.49 22.30 0.65
C ILE A 242 -11.70 21.92 -0.82
N PRO A 243 -11.84 22.85 -1.78
CA PRO A 243 -11.90 22.48 -3.20
C PRO A 243 -10.72 21.65 -3.66
N VAL A 244 -9.49 22.01 -3.24
CA VAL A 244 -8.28 21.23 -3.59
C VAL A 244 -8.33 19.81 -3.03
N VAL A 245 -8.70 19.64 -1.75
CA VAL A 245 -8.83 18.29 -1.14
C VAL A 245 -9.88 17.48 -1.88
N LEU A 246 -11.02 18.09 -2.26
CA LEU A 246 -12.11 17.42 -2.98
C LEU A 246 -11.78 17.10 -4.44
N VAL A 247 -10.76 17.71 -5.03
CA VAL A 247 -10.28 17.38 -6.38
C VAL A 247 -9.11 16.37 -6.29
N ILE A 248 -8.07 16.67 -5.53
CA ILE A 248 -6.85 15.86 -5.47
C ILE A 248 -7.09 14.53 -4.74
N GLY A 249 -7.85 14.55 -3.64
CA GLY A 249 -8.15 13.34 -2.86
C GLY A 249 -8.84 12.24 -3.68
N PRO A 250 -9.94 12.51 -4.37
CA PRO A 250 -10.57 11.54 -5.26
C PRO A 250 -9.65 11.01 -6.36
N ILE A 251 -8.75 11.82 -6.93
CA ILE A 251 -7.78 11.36 -7.93
C ILE A 251 -6.88 10.27 -7.31
N TYR A 252 -6.32 10.50 -6.10
CA TYR A 252 -5.55 9.48 -5.38
C TYR A 252 -6.37 8.22 -5.08
N ILE A 253 -7.62 8.38 -4.64
CA ILE A 253 -8.52 7.26 -4.36
C ILE A 253 -8.74 6.43 -5.64
N VAL A 254 -9.04 7.07 -6.76
CA VAL A 254 -9.26 6.40 -8.05
C VAL A 254 -8.00 5.66 -8.50
N MET A 255 -6.81 6.27 -8.42
CA MET A 255 -5.55 5.59 -8.73
C MET A 255 -5.36 4.32 -7.89
N CYS A 256 -5.57 4.40 -6.57
CA CYS A 256 -5.46 3.26 -5.67
C CYS A 256 -6.49 2.16 -5.96
N LEU A 257 -7.74 2.55 -6.28
CA LEU A 257 -8.79 1.61 -6.65
C LEU A 257 -8.51 0.92 -7.98
N LEU A 258 -8.04 1.66 -8.99
CA LEU A 258 -7.64 1.10 -10.29
C LEU A 258 -6.48 0.10 -10.13
N LEU A 259 -5.45 0.45 -9.36
CA LEU A 259 -4.35 -0.47 -9.07
C LEU A 259 -4.84 -1.73 -8.33
N THR A 260 -5.72 -1.57 -7.35
CA THR A 260 -6.32 -2.68 -6.62
C THR A 260 -7.21 -3.55 -7.53
N ALA A 261 -7.97 -2.95 -8.43
CA ALA A 261 -8.80 -3.67 -9.40
C ALA A 261 -7.95 -4.46 -10.40
N LEU A 262 -6.88 -3.85 -10.92
CA LEU A 262 -5.90 -4.53 -11.78
C LEU A 262 -5.29 -5.74 -11.08
N ALA A 263 -4.95 -5.59 -9.81
CA ALA A 263 -4.45 -6.64 -8.95
C ALA A 263 -5.38 -7.84 -8.89
N ARG A 264 -6.62 -7.59 -8.49
CA ARG A 264 -7.66 -8.63 -8.38
C ARG A 264 -7.91 -9.34 -9.72
N TRP A 265 -7.83 -8.60 -10.81
CA TRP A 265 -7.99 -9.16 -12.14
C TRP A 265 -6.83 -10.12 -12.51
N ILE A 266 -5.58 -9.75 -12.20
CA ILE A 266 -4.40 -10.61 -12.40
C ILE A 266 -4.53 -11.88 -11.56
N GLU A 267 -4.92 -11.78 -10.27
CA GLU A 267 -5.16 -12.92 -9.39
C GLU A 267 -6.25 -13.87 -9.93
N ALA A 268 -7.38 -13.31 -10.35
CA ALA A 268 -8.50 -14.09 -10.88
C ALA A 268 -8.10 -14.88 -12.13
N ARG A 269 -7.25 -14.31 -13.01
CA ARG A 269 -6.70 -15.02 -14.16
C ARG A 269 -5.75 -16.14 -13.77
N GLY A 270 -4.89 -15.91 -12.79
CA GLY A 270 -3.96 -16.93 -12.29
C GLY A 270 -4.68 -18.15 -11.69
N ARG A 271 -5.76 -17.94 -10.96
CA ARG A 271 -6.60 -19.01 -10.37
C ARG A 271 -7.33 -19.85 -11.44
N ARG A 272 -7.89 -19.19 -12.46
CA ARG A 272 -8.56 -19.90 -13.58
C ARG A 272 -7.63 -20.78 -14.38
N GLY A 273 -6.37 -20.41 -14.58
CA GLY A 273 -5.37 -21.20 -15.26
C GLY A 273 -4.94 -22.45 -14.48
N ALA A 274 -4.95 -22.39 -13.14
CA ALA A 274 -4.64 -23.53 -12.28
C ALA A 274 -5.76 -24.59 -12.29
N ASN A 275 -7.02 -24.18 -12.19
CA ASN A 275 -8.18 -25.09 -12.19
C ASN A 275 -8.36 -25.84 -13.53
N ARG A 276 -8.03 -25.20 -14.67
CA ARG A 276 -8.08 -25.88 -15.98
C ARG A 276 -7.04 -26.99 -16.13
N ARG A 277 -5.89 -26.88 -15.46
CA ARG A 277 -4.83 -27.93 -15.52
C ARG A 277 -5.17 -29.14 -14.66
N THR A 278 -5.86 -28.95 -13.54
CA THR A 278 -6.32 -30.07 -12.68
C THR A 278 -7.51 -30.82 -13.28
N SER A 279 -8.39 -30.17 -14.02
CA SER A 279 -9.51 -30.82 -14.73
C SER A 279 -9.10 -31.53 -16.05
N ALA A 280 -7.92 -31.23 -16.59
CA ALA A 280 -7.39 -31.92 -17.81
C ALA A 280 -6.52 -33.13 -17.48
N SER A 281 -6.20 -33.36 -16.21
CA SER A 281 -5.40 -34.50 -15.72
C SER A 281 -6.23 -35.52 -14.92
N ALA A 282 -7.53 -35.32 -14.77
CA ALA A 282 -8.52 -36.26 -14.23
C ALA A 282 -9.38 -36.83 -15.36
#